data_4fcc43abb74f2c3603fa2a7cb834f602
#
_entry.id   4fcc43abb74f2c3603fa2a7cb834f602
#
_cell.length_a   1.000
_cell.length_b   1.000
_cell.length_c   1.000
_cell.angle_alpha   90.00
_cell.angle_beta   90.00
_cell.angle_gamma   90.00
#
_symmetry.space_group_name_H-M   'P 1'
#
loop_
_entity.id
_entity.type
_entity.pdbx_description
1 polymer ?
#
loop_
_entity_poly.entity_id
_entity_poly.type
_entity_poly.pdbx_seq_one_letter_code
_entity_poly.pdbx_strand_id
1 'polypeptide(L)'
;YIDVTLGGSDIAVLFDGSELAESLYLYEGQHGSNFKASVELFYEKTGRKFRLVEKKNADVLWVGHNEEPSIRNLFKKKFQDEHPMDIVEVINDCHMYQCGARDKDGKLKYPFVLCDLDGIVKINGVAGILECKTCNIGSEDYRIWKSGKVPLKYYLQCCYYMLCMNLPYAYI
;
A
#
# COMPACT_ATOMS: atom_id res chain seq x y z
N TYR A 1 -13.14 21.37 5.67
CA TYR A 1 -13.46 19.98 5.34
C TYR A 1 -12.50 19.09 6.15
N ILE A 2 -13.05 18.28 7.04
CA ILE A 2 -12.29 17.26 7.75
C ILE A 2 -12.20 16.08 6.79
N ASP A 3 -10.99 15.77 6.34
CA ASP A 3 -10.77 14.61 5.47
C ASP A 3 -10.72 13.34 6.34
N VAL A 4 -11.87 12.71 6.51
CA VAL A 4 -12.04 11.46 7.28
C VAL A 4 -11.72 10.23 6.43
N THR A 5 -10.97 10.39 5.34
CA THR A 5 -10.64 9.25 4.47
C THR A 5 -9.52 8.39 5.04
N LEU A 6 -9.62 7.08 4.84
CA LEU A 6 -8.57 6.10 5.17
C LEU A 6 -7.90 5.63 3.89
N GLY A 7 -6.59 5.79 3.83
CA GLY A 7 -5.74 5.27 2.76
C GLY A 7 -4.97 4.01 3.18
N GLY A 8 -4.32 3.37 2.22
CA GLY A 8 -3.58 2.12 2.48
C GLY A 8 -2.49 2.25 3.55
N SER A 9 -1.80 3.39 3.62
CA SER A 9 -0.78 3.64 4.64
C SER A 9 -1.34 3.78 6.07
N ASP A 10 -2.63 4.10 6.22
CA ASP A 10 -3.27 4.25 7.52
C ASP A 10 -3.61 2.89 8.15
N ILE A 11 -3.77 1.85 7.33
CA ILE A 11 -4.17 0.51 7.77
C ILE A 11 -3.12 -0.11 8.69
N ALA A 12 -1.86 0.06 8.39
CA ALA A 12 -0.77 -0.44 9.23
C ALA A 12 -0.83 0.16 10.65
N VAL A 13 -1.21 1.44 10.77
CA VAL A 13 -1.37 2.12 12.07
C VAL A 13 -2.55 1.57 12.86
N LEU A 14 -3.66 1.28 12.17
CA LEU A 14 -4.86 0.72 12.82
C LEU A 14 -4.68 -0.75 13.22
N PHE A 15 -3.84 -1.46 12.48
CA PHE A 15 -3.55 -2.87 12.74
C PHE A 15 -2.59 -3.04 13.92
N ASP A 16 -1.68 -2.09 14.12
CA ASP A 16 -0.65 -2.16 15.15
C ASP A 16 -1.26 -2.21 16.56
N GLY A 17 -0.81 -3.18 17.38
CA GLY A 17 -1.36 -3.43 18.72
C GLY A 17 -2.71 -4.14 18.73
N SER A 18 -3.20 -4.64 17.60
CA SER A 18 -4.39 -5.51 17.58
C SER A 18 -4.02 -6.97 17.91
N GLU A 19 -4.95 -7.73 18.51
CA GLU A 19 -4.78 -9.18 18.73
C GLU A 19 -4.52 -9.94 17.42
N LEU A 20 -5.01 -9.42 16.30
CA LEU A 20 -4.79 -9.99 14.98
C LEU A 20 -3.33 -9.87 14.54
N ALA A 21 -2.62 -8.78 14.92
CA ALA A 21 -1.21 -8.60 14.62
C ALA A 21 -0.35 -9.70 15.27
N GLU A 22 -0.67 -10.08 16.49
CA GLU A 22 0.01 -11.16 17.21
C GLU A 22 -0.25 -12.54 16.59
N SER A 23 -1.43 -12.74 15.99
CA SER A 23 -1.79 -14.01 15.35
C SER A 23 -1.07 -14.26 14.02
N LEU A 24 -0.57 -13.23 13.38
CA LEU A 24 0.21 -13.32 12.15
C LEU A 24 1.69 -13.63 12.45
N TYR A 25 1.97 -14.78 13.02
CA TYR A 25 3.32 -15.22 13.41
C TYR A 25 4.36 -15.15 12.28
N LEU A 26 3.95 -15.09 11.01
CA LEU A 26 4.84 -14.84 9.86
C LEU A 26 5.53 -13.47 9.95
N TYR A 27 4.98 -12.56 10.74
CA TYR A 27 5.46 -11.20 10.92
C TYR A 27 5.90 -10.93 12.37
N GLU A 28 6.21 -12.00 13.12
CA GLU A 28 6.68 -11.90 14.49
C GLU A 28 7.84 -10.91 14.61
N GLY A 29 7.74 -10.00 15.58
CA GLY A 29 8.71 -8.93 15.80
C GLY A 29 8.61 -7.73 14.85
N GLN A 30 7.63 -7.70 13.94
CA GLN A 30 7.34 -6.52 13.12
C GLN A 30 6.17 -5.73 13.72
N HIS A 31 6.28 -4.41 13.66
CA HIS A 31 5.20 -3.47 13.98
C HIS A 31 4.57 -2.94 12.69
N GLY A 32 3.26 -2.72 12.72
CA GLY A 32 2.53 -2.17 11.58
C GLY A 32 2.96 -0.74 11.24
N SER A 33 3.27 0.06 12.25
CA SER A 33 3.81 1.41 12.07
C SER A 33 4.69 1.82 13.26
N ASN A 34 5.93 2.19 12.95
CA ASN A 34 6.84 2.79 13.94
C ASN A 34 6.76 4.32 13.97
N PHE A 35 5.96 4.94 13.10
CA PHE A 35 5.98 6.38 12.88
C PHE A 35 4.78 7.11 13.47
N LYS A 36 3.72 6.39 13.77
CA LYS A 36 2.47 7.02 14.18
C LYS A 36 1.65 6.09 15.06
N ALA A 37 1.21 6.58 16.21
CA ALA A 37 0.26 5.88 17.05
C ALA A 37 -1.17 6.04 16.50
N SER A 38 -2.06 5.08 16.77
CA SER A 38 -3.47 5.12 16.36
C SER A 38 -4.20 6.38 16.84
N VAL A 39 -3.82 6.88 18.02
CA VAL A 39 -4.33 8.15 18.57
C VAL A 39 -3.92 9.36 17.72
N GLU A 40 -2.70 9.38 17.19
CA GLU A 40 -2.26 10.45 16.28
C GLU A 40 -3.02 10.42 14.96
N LEU A 41 -3.21 9.22 14.40
CA LEU A 41 -4.04 9.04 13.21
C LEU A 41 -5.46 9.56 13.45
N PHE A 42 -6.07 9.25 14.59
CA PHE A 42 -7.39 9.76 14.95
C PHE A 42 -7.41 11.29 14.98
N TYR A 43 -6.44 11.94 15.59
CA TYR A 43 -6.37 13.41 15.62
C TYR A 43 -6.18 14.03 14.24
N GLU A 44 -5.37 13.43 13.39
CA GLU A 44 -5.22 13.88 12.00
C GLU A 44 -6.53 13.74 11.22
N LYS A 45 -7.15 12.56 11.26
CA LYS A 45 -8.39 12.28 10.52
C LYS A 45 -9.60 13.07 11.03
N THR A 46 -9.59 13.51 12.28
CA THR A 46 -10.64 14.37 12.85
C THR A 46 -10.32 15.86 12.78
N GLY A 47 -9.24 16.26 12.10
CA GLY A 47 -8.85 17.66 11.94
C GLY A 47 -8.32 18.33 13.23
N ARG A 48 -8.02 17.55 14.26
CA ARG A 48 -7.49 18.05 15.54
C ARG A 48 -5.97 18.25 15.52
N LYS A 49 -5.28 17.62 14.57
CA LYS A 49 -3.84 17.76 14.33
C LYS A 49 -3.61 17.82 12.83
N PHE A 50 -2.80 18.77 12.37
CA PHE A 50 -2.36 18.82 10.98
C PHE A 50 -1.09 18.00 10.81
N ARG A 51 -1.03 17.20 9.75
CA ARG A 51 0.16 16.48 9.36
C ARG A 51 1.15 17.45 8.72
N LEU A 52 2.27 17.71 9.40
CA LEU A 52 3.39 18.42 8.81
C LEU A 52 4.37 17.43 8.22
N VAL A 53 4.60 17.52 6.92
CA VAL A 53 5.66 16.75 6.27
C VAL A 53 6.99 17.46 6.58
N GLU A 54 7.87 16.80 7.32
CA GLU A 54 9.21 17.34 7.58
C GLU A 54 9.99 17.48 6.25
N LYS A 55 10.71 18.61 6.09
CA LYS A 55 11.50 18.89 4.87
C LYS A 55 12.40 17.73 4.44
N LYS A 56 13.08 17.08 5.40
CA LYS A 56 13.97 15.93 5.14
C LYS A 56 13.24 14.71 4.54
N ASN A 57 11.95 14.58 4.77
CA ASN A 57 11.14 13.48 4.23
C ASN A 57 10.55 13.85 2.86
N ALA A 58 10.48 15.13 2.52
CA ALA A 58 9.95 15.58 1.22
C ALA A 58 10.82 15.08 0.05
N ASP A 59 12.14 15.14 0.19
CA ASP A 59 13.08 14.69 -0.85
C ASP A 59 13.00 13.17 -1.05
N VAL A 60 12.88 12.41 0.05
CA VAL A 60 12.74 10.93 -0.01
C VAL A 60 11.42 10.54 -0.68
N LEU A 61 10.33 11.23 -0.35
CA LEU A 61 9.02 11.01 -0.98
C LEU A 61 9.07 11.38 -2.46
N TRP A 62 9.72 12.50 -2.80
CA TRP A 62 9.89 12.94 -4.18
C TRP A 62 10.68 11.92 -5.01
N VAL A 63 11.80 11.42 -4.49
CA VAL A 63 12.59 10.36 -5.15
C VAL A 63 11.76 9.10 -5.32
N GLY A 64 11.08 8.63 -4.27
CA GLY A 64 10.22 7.45 -4.34
C GLY A 64 9.20 7.56 -5.48
N HIS A 65 8.49 8.66 -5.54
CA HIS A 65 7.46 8.89 -6.55
C HIS A 65 8.03 8.99 -7.98
N ASN A 66 9.20 9.61 -8.15
CA ASN A 66 9.84 9.73 -9.47
C ASN A 66 10.44 8.40 -9.95
N GLU A 67 10.76 7.46 -9.05
CA GLU A 67 11.28 6.14 -9.42
C GLU A 67 10.18 5.12 -9.78
N GLU A 68 8.93 5.36 -9.44
CA GLU A 68 7.82 4.44 -9.73
C GLU A 68 7.74 4.00 -11.20
N PRO A 69 7.88 4.89 -12.22
CA PRO A 69 7.87 4.46 -13.61
C PRO A 69 9.00 3.48 -13.95
N SER A 70 10.19 3.71 -13.38
CA SER A 70 11.35 2.83 -13.56
C SER A 70 11.12 1.47 -12.92
N ILE A 71 10.53 1.45 -11.72
CA ILE A 71 10.18 0.23 -11.00
C ILE A 71 9.14 -0.58 -11.77
N ARG A 72 8.06 0.06 -12.28
CA ARG A 72 7.03 -0.60 -13.10
C ARG A 72 7.62 -1.22 -14.37
N ASN A 73 8.51 -0.50 -15.06
CA ASN A 73 9.16 -1.01 -16.27
C ASN A 73 10.09 -2.19 -15.95
N LEU A 74 10.83 -2.10 -14.84
CA LEU A 74 11.71 -3.18 -14.39
C LEU A 74 10.92 -4.42 -14.00
N PHE A 75 9.81 -4.24 -13.28
CA PHE A 75 8.89 -5.33 -12.94
C PHE A 75 8.40 -6.05 -14.21
N LYS A 76 7.85 -5.27 -15.17
CA LYS A 76 7.36 -5.84 -16.43
C LYS A 76 8.43 -6.67 -17.14
N LYS A 77 9.65 -6.10 -17.26
CA LYS A 77 10.77 -6.78 -17.90
C LYS A 77 11.12 -8.08 -17.19
N LYS A 78 11.36 -8.04 -15.88
CA LYS A 78 11.74 -9.21 -15.09
C LYS A 78 10.66 -10.28 -15.12
N PHE A 79 9.40 -9.90 -14.93
CA PHE A 79 8.29 -10.83 -14.98
C PHE A 79 8.22 -11.54 -16.33
N GLN A 80 8.37 -10.81 -17.44
CA GLN A 80 8.36 -11.39 -18.78
C GLN A 80 9.55 -12.31 -19.04
N ASP A 81 10.74 -11.96 -18.50
CA ASP A 81 11.94 -12.80 -18.60
C ASP A 81 11.76 -14.14 -17.83
N GLU A 82 11.13 -14.10 -16.66
CA GLU A 82 10.88 -15.26 -15.81
C GLU A 82 9.68 -16.11 -16.27
N HIS A 83 8.70 -15.47 -16.91
CA HIS A 83 7.44 -16.07 -17.37
C HIS A 83 7.19 -15.77 -18.86
N PRO A 84 8.00 -16.34 -19.78
CA PRO A 84 7.97 -15.96 -21.20
C PRO A 84 6.67 -16.33 -21.93
N MET A 85 5.86 -17.23 -21.36
CA MET A 85 4.57 -17.65 -21.92
C MET A 85 3.39 -16.80 -21.46
N ASP A 86 3.59 -15.96 -20.42
CA ASP A 86 2.54 -15.11 -19.90
C ASP A 86 2.50 -13.77 -20.61
N ILE A 87 1.28 -13.25 -20.81
CA ILE A 87 1.09 -11.88 -21.30
C ILE A 87 0.96 -10.96 -20.11
N VAL A 88 1.96 -10.06 -19.95
CA VAL A 88 1.97 -9.08 -18.88
C VAL A 88 1.77 -7.67 -19.43
N GLU A 89 0.77 -6.98 -18.90
CA GLU A 89 0.51 -5.57 -19.12
C GLU A 89 0.67 -4.82 -17.80
N VAL A 90 1.39 -3.71 -17.82
CA VAL A 90 1.48 -2.80 -16.67
C VAL A 90 0.85 -1.48 -17.06
N ILE A 91 -0.19 -1.11 -16.34
CA ILE A 91 -0.94 0.13 -16.55
C ILE A 91 -0.48 1.11 -15.48
N ASN A 92 0.00 2.25 -15.92
CA ASN A 92 0.32 3.37 -15.06
C ASN A 92 -1.00 3.98 -14.60
N ASP A 93 -1.32 3.79 -13.33
CA ASP A 93 -2.55 4.31 -12.75
C ASP A 93 -2.23 5.44 -11.77
N CYS A 94 -2.69 6.62 -12.09
CA CYS A 94 -2.55 7.82 -11.26
C CYS A 94 -3.90 8.24 -10.67
N HIS A 95 -4.84 7.32 -10.52
CA HIS A 95 -6.17 7.62 -10.00
C HIS A 95 -6.35 7.12 -8.58
N MET A 96 -7.05 7.93 -7.82
CA MET A 96 -7.54 7.53 -6.51
C MET A 96 -8.88 6.81 -6.66
N TYR A 97 -8.98 5.61 -6.14
CA TYR A 97 -10.19 4.79 -6.17
C TYR A 97 -10.90 4.82 -4.83
N GLN A 98 -12.23 4.90 -4.89
CA GLN A 98 -13.09 4.72 -3.73
C GLN A 98 -13.58 3.27 -3.68
N CYS A 99 -13.62 2.69 -2.47
CA CYS A 99 -14.16 1.35 -2.29
C CYS A 99 -15.59 1.27 -2.83
N GLY A 100 -15.80 0.41 -3.83
CA GLY A 100 -17.09 0.28 -4.52
C GLY A 100 -18.11 -0.61 -3.80
N ALA A 101 -17.78 -1.17 -2.63
CA ALA A 101 -18.68 -2.03 -1.87
C ALA A 101 -19.98 -1.29 -1.50
N ARG A 102 -21.13 -1.92 -1.78
CA ARG A 102 -22.45 -1.33 -1.53
C ARG A 102 -23.22 -2.17 -0.51
N ASP A 103 -24.10 -1.48 0.22
CA ASP A 103 -25.07 -2.12 1.10
C ASP A 103 -26.29 -2.63 0.32
N LYS A 104 -27.26 -3.21 1.02
CA LYS A 104 -28.51 -3.72 0.46
C LYS A 104 -29.38 -2.65 -0.22
N ASP A 105 -29.18 -1.38 0.15
CA ASP A 105 -29.92 -0.24 -0.39
C ASP A 105 -29.15 0.43 -1.55
N GLY A 106 -28.00 -0.12 -1.98
CA GLY A 106 -27.18 0.36 -3.08
C GLY A 106 -26.27 1.53 -2.72
N LYS A 107 -26.20 1.94 -1.46
CA LYS A 107 -25.30 3.01 -0.99
C LYS A 107 -23.89 2.47 -0.76
N LEU A 108 -22.88 3.32 -0.93
CA LEU A 108 -21.50 2.96 -0.61
C LEU A 108 -21.40 2.59 0.88
N LYS A 109 -20.93 1.37 1.14
CA LYS A 109 -20.77 0.86 2.50
C LYS A 109 -19.61 1.51 3.24
N TYR A 110 -18.55 1.84 2.50
CA TYR A 110 -17.32 2.41 3.04
C TYR A 110 -16.88 3.63 2.25
N PRO A 111 -17.63 4.77 2.27
CA PRO A 111 -17.33 5.95 1.46
C PRO A 111 -16.03 6.66 1.85
N PHE A 112 -15.48 6.34 3.03
CA PHE A 112 -14.24 6.90 3.56
C PHE A 112 -13.00 6.06 3.20
N VAL A 113 -13.17 4.94 2.50
CA VAL A 113 -12.10 4.01 2.13
C VAL A 113 -11.60 4.37 0.73
N LEU A 114 -10.34 4.79 0.63
CA LEU A 114 -9.69 5.19 -0.62
C LEU A 114 -8.43 4.37 -0.87
N CYS A 115 -8.15 4.11 -2.15
CA CYS A 115 -6.95 3.46 -2.65
C CYS A 115 -6.23 4.39 -3.62
N ASP A 116 -4.96 4.65 -3.38
CA ASP A 116 -4.06 5.35 -4.28
C ASP A 116 -3.04 4.32 -4.77
N LEU A 117 -3.22 3.88 -6.03
CA LEU A 117 -2.45 2.78 -6.59
C LEU A 117 -1.26 3.30 -7.37
N ASP A 118 -0.09 2.70 -7.18
CA ASP A 118 1.10 2.99 -7.98
C ASP A 118 0.99 2.39 -9.40
N GLY A 119 0.18 1.34 -9.56
CA GLY A 119 -0.10 0.74 -10.86
C GLY A 119 -1.05 -0.45 -10.80
N ILE A 120 -1.56 -0.82 -11.97
CA ILE A 120 -2.32 -2.06 -12.17
C ILE A 120 -1.51 -2.98 -13.08
N VAL A 121 -1.36 -4.23 -12.70
CA VAL A 121 -0.77 -5.26 -13.53
C VAL A 121 -1.85 -6.23 -14.01
N LYS A 122 -1.82 -6.59 -15.29
CA LYS A 122 -2.65 -7.67 -15.82
C LYS A 122 -1.76 -8.81 -16.28
N ILE A 123 -2.04 -10.00 -15.78
CA ILE A 123 -1.37 -11.23 -16.20
C ILE A 123 -2.42 -12.13 -16.85
N ASN A 124 -2.21 -12.42 -18.12
CA ASN A 124 -3.16 -13.19 -18.95
C ASN A 124 -4.61 -12.63 -18.87
N GLY A 125 -4.74 -11.30 -18.82
CA GLY A 125 -6.02 -10.59 -18.74
C GLY A 125 -6.61 -10.46 -17.33
N VAL A 126 -6.06 -11.11 -16.32
CA VAL A 126 -6.50 -10.96 -14.93
C VAL A 126 -5.79 -9.77 -14.30
N ALA A 127 -6.55 -8.82 -13.76
CA ALA A 127 -6.00 -7.63 -13.13
C ALA A 127 -5.59 -7.89 -11.67
N GLY A 128 -4.50 -7.25 -11.26
CA GLY A 128 -3.98 -7.19 -9.91
C GLY A 128 -3.35 -5.84 -9.63
N ILE A 129 -2.86 -5.65 -8.43
CA ILE A 129 -2.21 -4.42 -7.98
C ILE A 129 -0.70 -4.54 -8.20
N LEU A 130 -0.08 -3.44 -8.59
CA LEU A 130 1.37 -3.26 -8.57
C LEU A 130 1.70 -2.09 -7.66
N GLU A 131 2.28 -2.38 -6.52
CA GLU A 131 2.74 -1.40 -5.53
C GLU A 131 4.25 -1.21 -5.65
N CYS A 132 4.70 0.04 -5.75
CA CYS A 132 6.11 0.38 -5.91
C CYS A 132 6.68 0.88 -4.59
N LYS A 133 7.80 0.30 -4.16
CA LYS A 133 8.47 0.71 -2.92
C LYS A 133 9.96 0.92 -3.14
N THR A 134 10.45 1.98 -2.52
CA THR A 134 11.87 2.25 -2.38
C THR A 134 12.25 2.23 -0.90
N CYS A 135 13.47 1.84 -0.58
CA CYS A 135 13.97 1.88 0.79
C CYS A 135 15.45 2.27 0.83
N ASN A 136 15.86 2.89 1.90
CA ASN A 136 17.26 3.22 2.13
C ASN A 136 18.05 1.98 2.57
N ILE A 137 19.25 1.81 2.03
CA ILE A 137 20.20 0.78 2.49
C ILE A 137 20.49 1.00 3.98
N GLY A 138 20.34 -0.07 4.77
CA GLY A 138 20.53 -0.03 6.23
C GLY A 138 19.26 0.28 7.02
N SER A 139 18.15 0.66 6.39
CA SER A 139 16.85 0.76 7.06
C SER A 139 16.34 -0.62 7.53
N GLU A 140 15.36 -0.61 8.43
CA GLU A 140 14.67 -1.83 8.85
C GLU A 140 13.97 -2.50 7.67
N ASP A 141 13.26 -1.73 6.84
CA ASP A 141 12.63 -2.24 5.62
C ASP A 141 13.62 -2.95 4.71
N TYR A 142 14.81 -2.37 4.50
CA TYR A 142 15.87 -3.00 3.70
C TYR A 142 16.29 -4.35 4.26
N ARG A 143 16.43 -4.48 5.59
CA ARG A 143 16.79 -5.75 6.24
C ARG A 143 15.70 -6.80 6.06
N ILE A 144 14.43 -6.40 6.16
CA ILE A 144 13.29 -7.29 5.95
C ILE A 144 13.26 -7.76 4.49
N TRP A 145 13.38 -6.85 3.52
CA TRP A 145 13.46 -7.19 2.09
C TRP A 145 14.62 -8.15 1.79
N LYS A 146 15.79 -7.88 2.34
CA LYS A 146 16.97 -8.71 2.15
C LYS A 146 16.82 -10.12 2.74
N SER A 147 15.97 -10.30 3.74
CA SER A 147 15.62 -11.62 4.29
C SER A 147 14.60 -12.40 3.45
N GLY A 148 14.16 -11.86 2.32
CA GLY A 148 13.13 -12.46 1.47
C GLY A 148 11.69 -12.29 1.98
N LYS A 149 11.49 -11.39 2.95
CA LYS A 149 10.17 -11.09 3.51
C LYS A 149 9.68 -9.72 3.04
N VAL A 150 8.37 -9.52 3.07
CA VAL A 150 7.74 -8.21 2.82
C VAL A 150 7.52 -7.51 4.16
N PRO A 151 7.87 -6.22 4.32
CA PRO A 151 7.52 -5.47 5.53
C PRO A 151 6.01 -5.47 5.76
N LEU A 152 5.59 -5.76 6.99
CA LEU A 152 4.18 -5.95 7.37
C LEU A 152 3.28 -4.77 6.92
N LYS A 153 3.76 -3.54 7.08
CA LYS A 153 3.02 -2.33 6.67
C LYS A 153 2.65 -2.33 5.18
N TYR A 154 3.53 -2.81 4.31
CA TYR A 154 3.27 -2.87 2.87
C TYR A 154 2.39 -4.07 2.49
N TYR A 155 2.57 -5.19 3.19
CA TYR A 155 1.67 -6.33 3.05
C TYR A 155 0.22 -5.94 3.38
N LEU A 156 0.00 -5.26 4.51
CA LEU A 156 -1.32 -4.78 4.93
C LEU A 156 -1.90 -3.76 3.95
N GLN A 157 -1.08 -2.86 3.41
CA GLN A 157 -1.49 -1.92 2.38
C GLN A 157 -2.01 -2.65 1.13
N CYS A 158 -1.29 -3.66 0.65
CA CYS A 158 -1.71 -4.46 -0.50
C CYS A 158 -2.99 -5.23 -0.22
N CYS A 159 -3.11 -5.88 0.94
CA CYS A 159 -4.34 -6.57 1.33
C CYS A 159 -5.55 -5.62 1.34
N TYR A 160 -5.36 -4.42 1.88
CA TYR A 160 -6.39 -3.39 1.89
C TYR A 160 -6.80 -2.98 0.48
N TYR A 161 -5.84 -2.74 -0.41
CA TYR A 161 -6.13 -2.39 -1.79
C TYR A 161 -6.83 -3.52 -2.55
N MET A 162 -6.38 -4.77 -2.35
CA MET A 162 -7.04 -5.94 -2.94
C MET A 162 -8.51 -6.04 -2.51
N LEU A 163 -8.81 -5.82 -1.23
CA LEU A 163 -10.18 -5.81 -0.71
C LEU A 163 -11.01 -4.68 -1.31
N CYS A 164 -10.47 -3.46 -1.37
CA CYS A 164 -11.18 -2.29 -1.87
C CYS A 164 -11.50 -2.38 -3.36
N MET A 165 -10.55 -2.88 -4.14
CA MET A 165 -10.64 -3.00 -5.60
C MET A 165 -11.25 -4.34 -6.04
N ASN A 166 -11.47 -5.28 -5.12
CA ASN A 166 -11.89 -6.65 -5.41
C ASN A 166 -10.95 -7.32 -6.43
N LEU A 167 -9.64 -7.19 -6.21
CA LEU A 167 -8.60 -7.77 -7.06
C LEU A 167 -7.95 -8.97 -6.37
N PRO A 168 -7.61 -10.05 -7.14
CA PRO A 168 -7.21 -11.33 -6.56
C PRO A 168 -5.76 -11.39 -6.09
N TYR A 169 -4.89 -10.48 -6.52
CA TYR A 169 -3.47 -10.49 -6.18
C TYR A 169 -2.84 -9.11 -6.20
N ALA A 170 -1.68 -8.99 -5.56
CA ALA A 170 -0.81 -7.83 -5.60
C ALA A 170 0.65 -8.25 -5.74
N TYR A 171 1.44 -7.44 -6.43
CA TYR A 171 2.90 -7.48 -6.46
C TYR A 171 3.45 -6.23 -5.78
N ILE A 172 4.56 -6.39 -5.07
CA ILE A 172 5.32 -5.30 -4.45
C ILE A 172 6.75 -5.34 -4.96
#